data_afc39bc5d5bd35a6e1d5d91209960ed6
#
_entry.id   afc39bc5d5bd35a6e1d5d91209960ed6
#
_cell.length_a   1.000
_cell.length_b   1.000
_cell.length_c   1.000
_cell.angle_alpha   90.00
_cell.angle_beta   90.00
_cell.angle_gamma   90.00
#
_symmetry.space_group_name_H-M   'P 1'
#
loop_
_entity.id
_entity.type
_entity.pdbx_description
1 polymer ?
#
loop_
_entity_poly.entity_id
_entity_poly.type
_entity_poly.pdbx_seq_one_letter_code
_entity_poly.pdbx_strand_id
1 'polypeptide(L)'
;MEQQVDVAIIGAGSAGLYAVGQVQRKTDSYVLIDGGELGTTCARVGCMPSKAIIQVAEDFHRRKLFNREGIEGADEMNVVPEDVMEHVQDLRDIFVDKVLSSSTDDMGDEFIAEYARFLEPNLLLVGDKKIRAKRIIIATGSRPVVPEAWQEFGDRILTTDDIFELETLPESLAVIGLGVIGLELGQALSRLGVQVTGIDQLDVIGQIDDPEVASIAQQLIGKEFPLW
;
A
#
# COMPACT_ATOMS: atom_id res chain seq x y z
N MET A 1 -7.51 -12.14 33.87
CA MET A 1 -6.58 -13.31 33.99
C MET A 1 -5.32 -12.98 33.23
N GLU A 2 -4.18 -13.51 33.62
CA GLU A 2 -2.90 -13.35 32.89
C GLU A 2 -2.62 -14.62 32.10
N GLN A 3 -2.45 -14.49 30.79
CA GLN A 3 -2.05 -15.55 29.87
C GLN A 3 -0.53 -15.52 29.72
N GLN A 4 0.12 -16.69 29.71
CA GLN A 4 1.55 -16.78 29.46
C GLN A 4 1.82 -17.46 28.13
N VAL A 5 2.72 -16.86 27.32
CA VAL A 5 3.12 -17.38 26.01
C VAL A 5 4.64 -17.27 25.83
N ASP A 6 5.17 -18.05 24.91
CA ASP A 6 6.57 -17.95 24.53
C ASP A 6 6.83 -16.71 23.69
N VAL A 7 5.91 -16.41 22.74
CA VAL A 7 6.04 -15.27 21.82
C VAL A 7 4.72 -14.52 21.67
N ALA A 8 4.75 -13.19 21.79
CA ALA A 8 3.68 -12.32 21.35
C ALA A 8 4.14 -11.53 20.13
N ILE A 9 3.31 -11.47 19.09
CA ILE A 9 3.57 -10.73 17.87
C ILE A 9 2.53 -9.61 17.80
N ILE A 10 2.97 -8.36 17.68
CA ILE A 10 2.09 -7.18 17.60
C ILE A 10 2.10 -6.68 16.16
N GLY A 11 0.95 -6.79 15.50
CA GLY A 11 0.74 -6.42 14.09
C GLY A 11 0.59 -7.63 13.18
N ALA A 12 -0.56 -7.75 12.49
CA ALA A 12 -0.89 -8.79 11.51
C ALA A 12 -0.63 -8.33 10.06
N GLY A 13 0.29 -7.39 9.87
CA GLY A 13 0.79 -7.00 8.56
C GLY A 13 1.77 -8.02 7.98
N SER A 14 2.36 -7.73 6.81
CA SER A 14 3.27 -8.64 6.11
C SER A 14 4.42 -9.16 6.98
N ALA A 15 5.01 -8.29 7.82
CA ALA A 15 6.10 -8.68 8.72
C ALA A 15 5.62 -9.58 9.86
N GLY A 16 4.45 -9.28 10.44
CA GLY A 16 3.87 -10.08 11.53
C GLY A 16 3.44 -11.46 11.06
N LEU A 17 2.75 -11.56 9.93
CA LEU A 17 2.35 -12.84 9.35
C LEU A 17 3.56 -13.70 8.95
N TYR A 18 4.61 -13.08 8.41
CA TYR A 18 5.86 -13.79 8.18
C TYR A 18 6.49 -14.31 9.49
N ALA A 19 6.47 -13.47 10.53
CA ALA A 19 6.98 -13.86 11.86
C ALA A 19 6.19 -15.03 12.44
N VAL A 20 4.86 -15.07 12.31
CA VAL A 20 4.02 -16.21 12.71
C VAL A 20 4.55 -17.50 12.12
N GLY A 21 4.76 -17.55 10.80
CA GLY A 21 5.27 -18.75 10.14
C GLY A 21 6.66 -19.21 10.62
N GLN A 22 7.50 -18.28 11.12
CA GLN A 22 8.80 -18.62 11.71
C GLN A 22 8.66 -19.09 13.18
N VAL A 23 7.75 -18.49 13.93
CA VAL A 23 7.48 -18.84 15.34
C VAL A 23 6.86 -20.24 15.44
N GLN A 24 5.87 -20.55 14.61
CA GLN A 24 5.19 -21.86 14.56
C GLN A 24 6.16 -23.03 14.36
N ARG A 25 7.31 -22.81 13.73
CA ARG A 25 8.38 -23.84 13.59
C ARG A 25 9.14 -24.12 14.88
N LYS A 26 8.94 -23.29 15.92
CA LYS A 26 9.71 -23.33 17.18
C LYS A 26 8.86 -23.57 18.41
N THR A 27 7.61 -23.12 18.39
CA THR A 27 6.69 -23.24 19.54
C THR A 27 5.25 -23.10 19.08
N ASP A 28 4.33 -23.78 19.76
CA ASP A 28 2.88 -23.62 19.60
C ASP A 28 2.32 -22.60 20.61
N SER A 29 3.17 -22.09 21.53
CA SER A 29 2.79 -21.13 22.57
C SER A 29 3.06 -19.69 22.10
N TYR A 30 2.19 -19.15 21.25
CA TYR A 30 2.29 -17.80 20.75
C TYR A 30 0.91 -17.14 20.61
N VAL A 31 0.91 -15.82 20.44
CA VAL A 31 -0.28 -15.03 20.03
C VAL A 31 0.13 -14.00 18.99
N LEU A 32 -0.77 -13.75 18.03
CA LEU A 32 -0.75 -12.64 17.10
C LEU A 32 -1.81 -11.63 17.54
N ILE A 33 -1.45 -10.36 17.63
CA ILE A 33 -2.31 -9.30 18.17
C ILE A 33 -2.38 -8.17 17.15
N ASP A 34 -3.57 -7.83 16.71
CA ASP A 34 -3.80 -6.67 15.84
C ASP A 34 -5.22 -6.14 16.05
N GLY A 35 -5.34 -4.88 16.43
CA GLY A 35 -6.64 -4.20 16.59
C GLY A 35 -7.00 -3.31 15.41
N GLY A 36 -6.16 -3.29 14.37
CA GLY A 36 -6.38 -2.53 13.15
C GLY A 36 -7.12 -3.32 12.09
N GLU A 37 -7.17 -2.74 10.91
CA GLU A 37 -7.76 -3.33 9.73
C GLU A 37 -6.83 -4.40 9.15
N LEU A 38 -7.36 -5.61 8.98
CA LEU A 38 -6.61 -6.78 8.53
C LEU A 38 -6.43 -6.82 7.01
N GLY A 39 -5.59 -7.72 6.52
CA GLY A 39 -5.34 -7.94 5.09
C GLY A 39 -4.01 -7.39 4.59
N THR A 40 -3.18 -6.84 5.46
CA THR A 40 -1.86 -6.23 5.22
C THR A 40 -1.90 -4.90 4.44
N THR A 41 -1.02 -3.98 4.74
CA THR A 41 -0.83 -2.74 3.95
C THR A 41 -0.57 -3.03 2.47
N CYS A 42 0.23 -4.07 2.19
CA CYS A 42 0.57 -4.44 0.82
C CYS A 42 -0.65 -4.85 -0.02
N ALA A 43 -1.56 -5.65 0.55
CA ALA A 43 -2.75 -6.10 -0.20
C ALA A 43 -3.83 -5.01 -0.28
N ARG A 44 -4.05 -4.27 0.81
CA ARG A 44 -5.12 -3.29 0.90
C ARG A 44 -4.83 -1.96 0.19
N VAL A 45 -3.72 -1.33 0.55
CA VAL A 45 -3.42 0.07 0.22
C VAL A 45 -2.01 0.26 -0.34
N GLY A 46 -1.37 -0.78 -0.82
CA GLY A 46 0.03 -0.73 -1.29
C GLY A 46 0.26 -1.47 -2.59
N CYS A 47 1.10 -2.50 -2.53
CA CYS A 47 1.65 -3.17 -3.70
C CYS A 47 0.59 -3.75 -4.64
N MET A 48 -0.47 -4.36 -4.12
CA MET A 48 -1.42 -5.07 -4.97
C MET A 48 -2.31 -4.11 -5.75
N PRO A 49 -3.05 -3.16 -5.13
CA PRO A 49 -3.84 -2.21 -5.89
C PRO A 49 -2.98 -1.28 -6.77
N SER A 50 -1.76 -0.93 -6.36
CA SER A 50 -0.87 -0.15 -7.23
C SER A 50 -0.47 -0.93 -8.49
N LYS A 51 -0.22 -2.23 -8.40
CA LYS A 51 0.08 -3.04 -9.60
C LYS A 51 -1.15 -3.27 -10.46
N ALA A 52 -2.34 -3.35 -9.87
CA ALA A 52 -3.58 -3.43 -10.63
C ALA A 52 -3.78 -2.17 -11.51
N ILE A 53 -3.70 -0.97 -10.92
CA ILE A 53 -3.87 0.28 -11.67
C ILE A 53 -2.73 0.51 -12.69
N ILE A 54 -1.49 0.14 -12.37
CA ILE A 54 -0.36 0.21 -13.30
C ILE A 54 -0.62 -0.70 -14.51
N GLN A 55 -1.15 -1.91 -14.31
CA GLN A 55 -1.46 -2.82 -15.41
C GLN A 55 -2.51 -2.22 -16.36
N VAL A 56 -3.60 -1.66 -15.83
CA VAL A 56 -4.61 -0.98 -16.64
C VAL A 56 -4.00 0.21 -17.42
N ALA A 57 -3.15 0.98 -16.74
CA ALA A 57 -2.45 2.11 -17.37
C ALA A 57 -1.51 1.67 -18.50
N GLU A 58 -0.76 0.57 -18.32
CA GLU A 58 0.11 0.00 -19.35
C GLU A 58 -0.69 -0.51 -20.55
N ASP A 59 -1.78 -1.24 -20.32
CA ASP A 59 -2.63 -1.76 -21.39
C ASP A 59 -3.21 -0.63 -22.23
N PHE A 60 -3.70 0.43 -21.58
CA PHE A 60 -4.20 1.62 -22.28
C PHE A 60 -3.09 2.41 -22.98
N HIS A 61 -1.93 2.56 -22.33
CA HIS A 61 -0.78 3.28 -22.91
C HIS A 61 -0.25 2.59 -24.15
N ARG A 62 -0.23 1.25 -24.15
CA ARG A 62 0.27 0.44 -25.26
C ARG A 62 -0.49 0.69 -26.56
N ARG A 63 -1.74 1.21 -26.54
CA ARG A 63 -2.50 1.58 -27.73
C ARG A 63 -1.75 2.52 -28.68
N LYS A 64 -0.82 3.33 -28.17
CA LYS A 64 0.05 4.21 -28.96
C LYS A 64 0.94 3.46 -29.97
N LEU A 65 1.12 2.16 -29.78
CA LEU A 65 1.93 1.31 -30.66
C LEU A 65 1.08 0.52 -31.66
N PHE A 66 -0.23 0.42 -31.46
CA PHE A 66 -1.12 -0.48 -32.18
C PHE A 66 -1.11 -0.24 -33.70
N ASN A 67 -1.16 1.01 -34.15
CA ASN A 67 -1.10 1.34 -35.58
C ASN A 67 0.21 0.83 -36.22
N ARG A 68 1.33 0.89 -35.50
CA ARG A 68 2.63 0.37 -35.95
C ARG A 68 2.65 -1.15 -36.01
N GLU A 69 1.84 -1.81 -35.19
CA GLU A 69 1.67 -3.24 -35.11
C GLU A 69 0.60 -3.79 -36.06
N GLY A 70 -0.06 -2.90 -36.84
CA GLY A 70 -1.13 -3.27 -37.78
C GLY A 70 -2.50 -3.43 -37.11
N ILE A 71 -2.69 -2.88 -35.90
CA ILE A 71 -3.96 -2.91 -35.18
C ILE A 71 -4.60 -1.54 -35.32
N GLU A 72 -5.79 -1.47 -35.90
CA GLU A 72 -6.56 -0.25 -36.13
C GLU A 72 -7.56 0.01 -35.00
N GLY A 73 -8.06 1.25 -34.89
CA GLY A 73 -9.10 1.63 -33.91
C GLY A 73 -8.56 2.06 -32.54
N ALA A 74 -7.24 2.16 -32.37
CA ALA A 74 -6.61 2.56 -31.11
C ALA A 74 -7.03 3.95 -30.61
N ASP A 75 -7.31 4.87 -31.53
CA ASP A 75 -7.71 6.26 -31.23
C ASP A 75 -9.15 6.36 -30.70
N GLU A 76 -9.96 5.32 -30.87
CA GLU A 76 -11.34 5.25 -30.39
C GLU A 76 -11.43 4.69 -28.95
N MET A 77 -10.30 4.18 -28.41
CA MET A 77 -10.27 3.64 -27.06
C MET A 77 -10.32 4.79 -26.03
N ASN A 78 -11.18 4.63 -25.04
CA ASN A 78 -11.36 5.57 -23.94
C ASN A 78 -11.20 4.86 -22.61
N VAL A 79 -10.80 5.61 -21.59
CA VAL A 79 -10.82 5.19 -20.17
C VAL A 79 -12.17 5.57 -19.61
N VAL A 80 -12.80 4.66 -18.86
CA VAL A 80 -13.98 4.93 -18.03
C VAL A 80 -13.46 4.95 -16.57
N PRO A 81 -13.32 6.14 -15.97
CA PRO A 81 -12.60 6.29 -14.69
C PRO A 81 -13.20 5.48 -13.53
N GLU A 82 -14.54 5.38 -13.49
CA GLU A 82 -15.26 4.61 -12.48
C GLU A 82 -14.97 3.12 -12.62
N ASP A 83 -15.05 2.57 -13.84
CA ASP A 83 -14.82 1.15 -14.11
C ASP A 83 -13.36 0.75 -13.81
N VAL A 84 -12.40 1.66 -14.02
CA VAL A 84 -10.99 1.43 -13.66
C VAL A 84 -10.86 1.27 -12.15
N MET A 85 -11.48 2.15 -11.37
CA MET A 85 -11.39 2.10 -9.91
C MET A 85 -12.12 0.88 -9.35
N GLU A 86 -13.30 0.54 -9.87
CA GLU A 86 -14.03 -0.68 -9.51
C GLU A 86 -13.18 -1.92 -9.77
N HIS A 87 -12.57 -2.02 -10.95
CA HIS A 87 -11.67 -3.14 -11.28
C HIS A 87 -10.47 -3.25 -10.33
N VAL A 88 -9.85 -2.13 -9.97
CA VAL A 88 -8.71 -2.11 -9.04
C VAL A 88 -9.14 -2.56 -7.64
N GLN A 89 -10.32 -2.13 -7.18
CA GLN A 89 -10.90 -2.49 -5.90
C GLN A 89 -11.28 -3.97 -5.85
N ASP A 90 -11.91 -4.50 -6.89
CA ASP A 90 -12.24 -5.91 -7.01
C ASP A 90 -11.00 -6.81 -6.90
N LEU A 91 -9.93 -6.47 -7.61
CA LEU A 91 -8.68 -7.20 -7.52
C LEU A 91 -8.03 -7.09 -6.14
N ARG A 92 -8.04 -5.89 -5.54
CA ARG A 92 -7.57 -5.67 -4.17
C ARG A 92 -8.30 -6.58 -3.20
N ASP A 93 -9.62 -6.62 -3.26
CA ASP A 93 -10.47 -7.38 -2.34
C ASP A 93 -10.20 -8.89 -2.45
N ILE A 94 -10.05 -9.41 -3.67
CA ILE A 94 -9.60 -10.79 -3.90
C ILE A 94 -8.26 -11.08 -3.19
N PHE A 95 -7.29 -10.15 -3.25
CA PHE A 95 -6.01 -10.33 -2.59
C PHE A 95 -6.12 -10.25 -1.06
N VAL A 96 -6.95 -9.34 -0.55
CA VAL A 96 -7.22 -9.22 0.89
C VAL A 96 -7.84 -10.50 1.41
N ASP A 97 -8.91 -10.99 0.78
CA ASP A 97 -9.59 -12.25 1.14
C ASP A 97 -8.62 -13.43 1.15
N LYS A 98 -7.73 -13.49 0.16
CA LYS A 98 -6.71 -14.55 0.11
C LYS A 98 -5.69 -14.44 1.25
N VAL A 99 -5.31 -13.23 1.66
CA VAL A 99 -4.43 -13.04 2.82
C VAL A 99 -5.15 -13.48 4.10
N LEU A 100 -6.40 -13.07 4.31
CA LEU A 100 -7.19 -13.40 5.50
C LEU A 100 -7.41 -14.92 5.60
N SER A 101 -7.92 -15.53 4.55
CA SER A 101 -8.20 -16.97 4.51
C SER A 101 -6.96 -17.87 4.64
N SER A 102 -5.78 -17.36 4.30
CA SER A 102 -4.51 -18.09 4.46
C SER A 102 -3.75 -17.74 5.75
N SER A 103 -4.32 -16.91 6.62
CA SER A 103 -3.64 -16.43 7.83
C SER A 103 -4.59 -16.33 9.02
N THR A 104 -5.16 -15.16 9.26
CA THR A 104 -5.89 -14.84 10.51
C THR A 104 -7.19 -15.59 10.69
N ASP A 105 -7.88 -15.97 9.62
CA ASP A 105 -9.18 -16.66 9.70
C ASP A 105 -9.09 -18.06 10.31
N ASP A 106 -7.94 -18.73 10.11
CA ASP A 106 -7.71 -20.08 10.60
C ASP A 106 -6.96 -20.12 11.97
N MET A 107 -6.60 -18.96 12.55
CA MET A 107 -5.75 -18.92 13.75
C MET A 107 -6.49 -19.19 15.08
N GLY A 108 -7.82 -19.10 15.12
CA GLY A 108 -8.55 -19.35 16.36
C GLY A 108 -8.12 -18.46 17.53
N ASP A 109 -7.85 -19.08 18.69
CA ASP A 109 -7.49 -18.37 19.92
C ASP A 109 -6.08 -17.75 19.91
N GLU A 110 -5.23 -18.11 18.97
CA GLU A 110 -3.89 -17.53 18.78
C GLU A 110 -3.95 -16.12 18.17
N PHE A 111 -5.06 -15.74 17.50
CA PHE A 111 -5.27 -14.39 17.02
C PHE A 111 -6.18 -13.59 17.96
N ILE A 112 -5.74 -12.37 18.32
CA ILE A 112 -6.49 -11.45 19.18
C ILE A 112 -6.70 -10.14 18.45
N ALA A 113 -7.95 -9.87 18.03
CA ALA A 113 -8.36 -8.67 17.31
C ALA A 113 -8.52 -7.47 18.26
N GLU A 114 -7.42 -7.02 18.87
CA GLU A 114 -7.37 -5.93 19.85
C GLU A 114 -6.03 -5.18 19.78
N TYR A 115 -6.01 -3.94 20.26
CA TYR A 115 -4.77 -3.18 20.38
C TYR A 115 -3.96 -3.61 21.62
N ALA A 116 -2.64 -3.76 21.43
CA ALA A 116 -1.72 -4.05 22.53
C ALA A 116 -1.11 -2.77 23.11
N ARG A 117 -0.95 -2.75 24.44
CA ARG A 117 -0.21 -1.73 25.18
C ARG A 117 0.76 -2.38 26.15
N PHE A 118 2.00 -1.93 26.18
CA PHE A 118 2.98 -2.39 27.16
C PHE A 118 2.61 -1.90 28.57
N LEU A 119 2.58 -2.83 29.53
CA LEU A 119 2.54 -2.54 30.96
C LEU A 119 3.95 -2.69 31.58
N GLU A 120 4.71 -3.68 31.13
CA GLU A 120 6.09 -3.98 31.47
C GLU A 120 6.83 -4.44 30.19
N PRO A 121 8.16 -4.54 30.19
CA PRO A 121 8.90 -4.98 29.00
C PRO A 121 8.47 -6.32 28.41
N ASN A 122 7.85 -7.19 29.21
CA ASN A 122 7.38 -8.52 28.83
C ASN A 122 5.89 -8.76 29.14
N LEU A 123 5.14 -7.72 29.49
CA LEU A 123 3.72 -7.78 29.82
C LEU A 123 2.91 -6.80 28.97
N LEU A 124 1.97 -7.33 28.23
CA LEU A 124 1.04 -6.55 27.41
C LEU A 124 -0.35 -6.53 28.05
N LEU A 125 -1.05 -5.41 27.88
CA LEU A 125 -2.50 -5.32 28.02
C LEU A 125 -3.11 -5.33 26.62
N VAL A 126 -4.03 -6.26 26.37
CA VAL A 126 -4.68 -6.49 25.08
C VAL A 126 -6.18 -6.59 25.35
N GLY A 127 -6.95 -5.56 25.04
CA GLY A 127 -8.29 -5.40 25.58
C GLY A 127 -8.27 -5.49 27.11
N ASP A 128 -9.02 -6.41 27.69
CA ASP A 128 -9.06 -6.66 29.15
C ASP A 128 -8.10 -7.78 29.61
N LYS A 129 -7.35 -8.39 28.69
CA LYS A 129 -6.43 -9.50 28.98
C LYS A 129 -5.02 -9.00 29.23
N LYS A 130 -4.33 -9.64 30.16
CA LYS A 130 -2.88 -9.46 30.34
C LYS A 130 -2.15 -10.64 29.70
N ILE A 131 -1.17 -10.35 28.85
CA ILE A 131 -0.37 -11.35 28.15
C ILE A 131 1.09 -11.16 28.54
N ARG A 132 1.66 -12.16 29.20
CA ARG A 132 3.08 -12.21 29.54
C ARG A 132 3.80 -13.09 28.53
N ALA A 133 4.74 -12.51 27.80
CA ALA A 133 5.50 -13.20 26.78
C ALA A 133 6.99 -13.25 27.11
N LYS A 134 7.65 -14.36 26.82
CA LYS A 134 9.11 -14.47 26.94
C LYS A 134 9.84 -13.60 25.91
N ARG A 135 9.21 -13.42 24.73
CA ARG A 135 9.69 -12.56 23.62
C ARG A 135 8.52 -11.84 23.01
N ILE A 136 8.75 -10.60 22.59
CA ILE A 136 7.75 -9.80 21.89
C ILE A 136 8.35 -9.36 20.55
N ILE A 137 7.61 -9.56 19.46
CA ILE A 137 7.93 -9.08 18.12
C ILE A 137 7.01 -7.91 17.83
N ILE A 138 7.58 -6.74 17.53
CA ILE A 138 6.84 -5.54 17.18
C ILE A 138 6.87 -5.43 15.65
N ALA A 139 5.73 -5.61 15.02
CA ALA A 139 5.54 -5.59 13.56
C ALA A 139 4.37 -4.67 13.17
N THR A 140 4.26 -3.52 13.84
CA THR A 140 3.11 -2.60 13.76
C THR A 140 3.08 -1.75 12.48
N GLY A 141 4.08 -1.90 11.59
CA GLY A 141 4.14 -1.20 10.31
C GLY A 141 4.36 0.31 10.44
N SER A 142 3.93 1.03 9.41
CA SER A 142 4.00 2.49 9.33
C SER A 142 2.74 3.03 8.64
N ARG A 143 2.51 4.32 8.75
CA ARG A 143 1.43 5.04 8.05
C ARG A 143 2.02 6.22 7.29
N PRO A 144 1.36 6.67 6.22
CA PRO A 144 1.70 7.93 5.56
C PRO A 144 1.69 9.10 6.55
N VAL A 145 2.60 10.05 6.34
CA VAL A 145 2.68 11.25 7.16
C VAL A 145 2.15 12.43 6.36
N VAL A 146 1.10 13.07 6.86
CA VAL A 146 0.59 14.34 6.33
C VAL A 146 1.10 15.46 7.25
N PRO A 147 1.86 16.44 6.74
CA PRO A 147 2.32 17.58 7.53
C PRO A 147 1.13 18.35 8.16
N GLU A 148 1.29 18.80 9.41
CA GLU A 148 0.23 19.51 10.12
C GLU A 148 -0.27 20.75 9.35
N ALA A 149 0.63 21.48 8.70
CA ALA A 149 0.30 22.65 7.88
C ALA A 149 -0.60 22.32 6.67
N TRP A 150 -0.72 21.05 6.28
CA TRP A 150 -1.55 20.66 5.14
C TRP A 150 -2.93 20.15 5.56
N GLN A 151 -3.16 19.97 6.84
CA GLN A 151 -4.47 19.53 7.34
C GLN A 151 -5.61 20.50 7.00
N GLU A 152 -5.29 21.78 6.74
CA GLU A 152 -6.26 22.78 6.28
C GLU A 152 -6.88 22.47 4.90
N PHE A 153 -6.23 21.63 4.08
CA PHE A 153 -6.76 21.22 2.77
C PHE A 153 -7.83 20.12 2.89
N GLY A 154 -7.98 19.50 4.06
CA GLY A 154 -9.02 18.50 4.34
C GLY A 154 -9.00 17.34 3.36
N ASP A 155 -10.17 16.99 2.82
CA ASP A 155 -10.38 15.86 1.92
C ASP A 155 -9.66 15.99 0.55
N ARG A 156 -8.97 17.10 0.31
CA ARG A 156 -8.10 17.25 -0.87
C ARG A 156 -6.75 16.58 -0.72
N ILE A 157 -6.38 16.20 0.51
CA ILE A 157 -5.16 15.44 0.75
C ILE A 157 -5.49 13.96 0.72
N LEU A 158 -4.87 13.27 -0.21
CA LEU A 158 -4.94 11.82 -0.34
C LEU A 158 -3.58 11.22 0.00
N THR A 159 -3.61 10.12 0.73
CA THR A 159 -2.45 9.27 0.98
C THR A 159 -2.60 7.95 0.21
N THR A 160 -1.65 7.04 0.35
CA THR A 160 -1.82 5.68 -0.17
C THR A 160 -2.97 4.92 0.49
N ASP A 161 -3.38 5.33 1.70
CA ASP A 161 -4.51 4.71 2.37
C ASP A 161 -5.85 5.14 1.76
N ASP A 162 -5.88 6.25 1.00
CA ASP A 162 -7.09 6.87 0.47
C ASP A 162 -7.25 6.69 -1.05
N ILE A 163 -6.13 6.71 -1.80
CA ILE A 163 -6.16 6.77 -3.28
C ILE A 163 -6.89 5.60 -3.93
N PHE A 164 -6.80 4.41 -3.32
CA PHE A 164 -7.46 3.20 -3.82
C PHE A 164 -8.92 3.05 -3.37
N GLU A 165 -9.40 3.96 -2.51
CA GLU A 165 -10.80 4.04 -2.07
C GLU A 165 -11.63 5.05 -2.88
N LEU A 166 -11.02 5.75 -3.85
CA LEU A 166 -11.74 6.67 -4.72
C LEU A 166 -12.75 5.91 -5.59
N GLU A 167 -13.94 6.47 -5.74
CA GLU A 167 -14.98 5.92 -6.62
C GLU A 167 -14.66 6.15 -8.12
N THR A 168 -13.84 7.16 -8.43
CA THR A 168 -13.47 7.54 -9.80
C THR A 168 -12.07 8.16 -9.81
N LEU A 169 -11.42 8.15 -10.98
CA LEU A 169 -10.15 8.85 -11.14
C LEU A 169 -10.37 10.39 -11.08
N PRO A 170 -9.51 11.14 -10.37
CA PRO A 170 -9.62 12.59 -10.32
C PRO A 170 -9.26 13.23 -11.68
N GLU A 171 -9.81 14.41 -11.98
CA GLU A 171 -9.42 15.16 -13.19
C GLU A 171 -7.96 15.61 -13.15
N SER A 172 -7.48 16.00 -11.97
CA SER A 172 -6.11 16.47 -11.76
C SER A 172 -5.57 16.07 -10.38
N LEU A 173 -4.26 15.88 -10.29
CA LEU A 173 -3.59 15.45 -9.07
C LEU A 173 -2.19 16.06 -8.98
N ALA A 174 -1.85 16.63 -7.80
CA ALA A 174 -0.48 16.94 -7.44
C ALA A 174 0.12 15.78 -6.63
N VAL A 175 1.19 15.17 -7.12
CA VAL A 175 1.93 14.11 -6.42
C VAL A 175 3.08 14.74 -5.66
N ILE A 176 3.00 14.75 -4.33
CA ILE A 176 4.01 15.32 -3.45
C ILE A 176 4.95 14.22 -2.96
N GLY A 177 6.20 14.31 -3.38
CA GLY A 177 7.20 13.28 -3.15
C GLY A 177 7.34 12.34 -4.34
N LEU A 178 8.42 12.50 -5.09
CA LEU A 178 8.73 11.71 -6.29
C LEU A 178 9.67 10.52 -5.98
N GLY A 179 9.44 9.90 -4.82
CA GLY A 179 9.97 8.57 -4.53
C GLY A 179 9.32 7.50 -5.40
N VAL A 180 9.67 6.24 -5.18
CA VAL A 180 9.18 5.10 -5.99
C VAL A 180 7.66 5.07 -6.11
N ILE A 181 6.94 5.23 -5.00
CA ILE A 181 5.47 5.19 -4.97
C ILE A 181 4.87 6.35 -5.76
N GLY A 182 5.37 7.58 -5.54
CA GLY A 182 4.88 8.77 -6.25
C GLY A 182 5.10 8.69 -7.75
N LEU A 183 6.24 8.14 -8.19
CA LEU A 183 6.52 7.94 -9.61
C LEU A 183 5.63 6.85 -10.23
N GLU A 184 5.46 5.71 -9.56
CA GLU A 184 4.60 4.62 -10.04
C GLU A 184 3.15 5.10 -10.22
N LEU A 185 2.57 5.69 -9.19
CA LEU A 185 1.18 6.15 -9.23
C LEU A 185 1.01 7.36 -10.14
N GLY A 186 1.93 8.34 -10.09
CA GLY A 186 1.89 9.51 -10.96
C GLY A 186 1.91 9.13 -12.44
N GLN A 187 2.78 8.20 -12.84
CA GLN A 187 2.84 7.72 -14.21
C GLN A 187 1.58 6.95 -14.61
N ALA A 188 1.10 6.03 -13.76
CA ALA A 188 -0.11 5.26 -14.06
C ALA A 188 -1.32 6.17 -14.24
N LEU A 189 -1.55 7.10 -13.31
CA LEU A 189 -2.66 8.04 -13.37
C LEU A 189 -2.56 8.98 -14.58
N SER A 190 -1.35 9.50 -14.89
CA SER A 190 -1.12 10.30 -16.09
C SER A 190 -1.47 9.54 -17.38
N ARG A 191 -1.09 8.27 -17.48
CA ARG A 191 -1.42 7.42 -18.64
C ARG A 191 -2.91 7.14 -18.78
N LEU A 192 -3.64 7.13 -17.67
CA LEU A 192 -5.10 7.00 -17.65
C LEU A 192 -5.84 8.31 -17.88
N GLY A 193 -5.14 9.42 -18.08
CA GLY A 193 -5.71 10.70 -18.46
C GLY A 193 -5.84 11.74 -17.36
N VAL A 194 -5.42 11.42 -16.13
CA VAL A 194 -5.36 12.39 -15.02
C VAL A 194 -4.30 13.45 -15.32
N GLN A 195 -4.60 14.72 -15.07
CA GLN A 195 -3.62 15.83 -15.21
C GLN A 195 -2.70 15.82 -13.98
N VAL A 196 -1.63 15.03 -14.04
CA VAL A 196 -0.67 14.88 -12.95
C VAL A 196 0.38 15.98 -12.99
N THR A 197 0.76 16.49 -11.79
CA THR A 197 1.93 17.34 -11.58
C THR A 197 2.74 16.73 -10.43
N GLY A 198 3.99 16.36 -10.69
CA GLY A 198 4.90 15.84 -9.67
C GLY A 198 5.68 16.98 -9.00
N ILE A 199 5.77 16.95 -7.68
CA ILE A 199 6.48 17.94 -6.87
C ILE A 199 7.39 17.24 -5.88
N ASP A 200 8.68 17.60 -5.87
CA ASP A 200 9.63 17.14 -4.85
C ASP A 200 10.50 18.29 -4.37
N GLN A 201 10.97 18.20 -3.15
CA GLN A 201 11.93 19.16 -2.60
C GLN A 201 13.39 18.84 -2.99
N LEU A 202 13.63 17.64 -3.53
CA LEU A 202 14.94 17.16 -3.96
C LEU A 202 15.07 17.22 -5.49
N ASP A 203 16.28 17.51 -5.96
CA ASP A 203 16.61 17.51 -7.39
C ASP A 203 16.72 16.10 -8.00
N VAL A 204 16.39 15.06 -7.23
CA VAL A 204 16.45 13.65 -7.67
C VAL A 204 15.10 12.98 -7.49
N ILE A 205 14.73 12.12 -8.45
CA ILE A 205 13.50 11.33 -8.38
C ILE A 205 13.82 9.85 -8.14
N GLY A 206 12.88 9.10 -7.56
CA GLY A 206 13.01 7.66 -7.37
C GLY A 206 14.14 7.23 -6.43
N GLN A 207 14.73 8.15 -5.67
CA GLN A 207 15.91 7.90 -4.83
C GLN A 207 17.13 7.39 -5.63
N ILE A 208 17.30 7.88 -6.87
CA ILE A 208 18.39 7.47 -7.76
C ILE A 208 19.64 8.31 -7.43
N ASP A 209 20.66 7.69 -6.86
CA ASP A 209 21.90 8.36 -6.44
C ASP A 209 22.86 8.65 -7.61
N ASP A 210 22.82 7.85 -8.68
CA ASP A 210 23.68 8.08 -9.85
C ASP A 210 23.16 9.28 -10.67
N PRO A 211 23.96 10.35 -10.87
CA PRO A 211 23.50 11.58 -11.50
C PRO A 211 23.17 11.42 -12.99
N GLU A 212 23.83 10.53 -13.71
CA GLU A 212 23.52 10.28 -15.12
C GLU A 212 22.18 9.53 -15.25
N VAL A 213 21.98 8.53 -14.42
CA VAL A 213 20.72 7.76 -14.38
C VAL A 213 19.57 8.66 -13.91
N ALA A 214 19.77 9.47 -12.87
CA ALA A 214 18.77 10.43 -12.37
C ALA A 214 18.35 11.42 -13.45
N SER A 215 19.31 11.99 -14.19
CA SER A 215 19.04 12.92 -15.30
C SER A 215 18.20 12.27 -16.41
N ILE A 216 18.52 11.04 -16.79
CA ILE A 216 17.76 10.30 -17.81
C ILE A 216 16.36 9.98 -17.30
N ALA A 217 16.23 9.53 -16.04
CA ALA A 217 14.95 9.25 -15.42
C ALA A 217 14.04 10.49 -15.40
N GLN A 218 14.55 11.65 -14.99
CA GLN A 218 13.82 12.92 -15.02
C GLN A 218 13.36 13.29 -16.44
N GLN A 219 14.24 13.14 -17.44
CA GLN A 219 13.87 13.42 -18.84
C GLN A 219 12.79 12.47 -19.37
N LEU A 220 12.80 11.21 -18.96
CA LEU A 220 11.80 10.23 -19.41
C LEU A 220 10.46 10.44 -18.71
N ILE A 221 10.47 10.57 -17.38
CA ILE A 221 9.25 10.80 -16.60
C ILE A 221 8.64 12.17 -16.92
N GLY A 222 9.48 13.21 -17.12
CA GLY A 222 9.01 14.55 -17.53
C GLY A 222 8.31 14.61 -18.87
N LYS A 223 8.35 13.54 -19.69
CA LYS A 223 7.50 13.39 -20.89
C LYS A 223 6.12 12.82 -20.58
N GLU A 224 5.97 12.18 -19.45
CA GLU A 224 4.69 11.60 -19.02
C GLU A 224 3.86 12.64 -18.26
N PHE A 225 4.49 13.41 -17.35
CA PHE A 225 3.87 14.50 -16.62
C PHE A 225 4.89 15.54 -16.12
N PRO A 226 4.48 16.80 -15.88
CA PRO A 226 5.37 17.86 -15.37
C PRO A 226 5.99 17.50 -14.02
N LEU A 227 7.30 17.81 -13.86
CA LEU A 227 8.07 17.68 -12.62
C LEU A 227 8.51 19.07 -12.16
N TRP A 228 8.33 19.34 -10.85
CA TRP A 228 8.65 20.62 -10.18
C TRP A 228 9.53 20.38 -8.96
#